data_4c02bf0a74351db08d3fa12c269b230f
#
_entry.id   4c02bf0a74351db08d3fa12c269b230f
#
_cell.length_a   1.000
_cell.length_b   1.000
_cell.length_c   1.000
_cell.angle_alpha   90.00
_cell.angle_beta   90.00
_cell.angle_gamma   90.00
#
_symmetry.space_group_name_H-M   'P 1'
#
loop_
_entity.id
_entity.type
_entity.pdbx_description
1 polymer ?
#
loop_
_entity_poly.entity_id
_entity_poly.type
_entity_poly.pdbx_seq_one_letter_code
_entity_poly.pdbx_strand_id
1 'polypeptide(L)'
;MDGAAGSISESPASSEAFVAAFRWIVQAEGGDTLVTDTGGLTRWGISRRAHPDVDVEHLTQEQARRIYFDDYWRPISGDSLPKALALVVFDAAVNQGVPQSVNILQTVLRRVDVDGVVGRETIDAARAFLPRAELVAQALELRLRWYQDLVDRDEGTRAKYGRHLHGWRMRVLRLALEAGGWGSA
;
A
#
# COMPACT_ATOMS: atom_id res chain seq x y z
N MET A 1 0.77 -31.05 -36.96
CA MET A 1 1.75 -30.72 -35.88
C MET A 1 1.34 -29.38 -35.33
N ASP A 2 0.40 -29.41 -34.38
CA ASP A 2 -0.13 -28.19 -33.73
C ASP A 2 0.78 -27.86 -32.57
N GLY A 3 1.51 -26.75 -32.71
CA GLY A 3 2.27 -26.15 -31.64
C GLY A 3 1.36 -25.44 -30.66
N ALA A 4 1.05 -26.08 -29.54
CA ALA A 4 0.42 -25.43 -28.42
C ALA A 4 1.34 -24.31 -27.93
N ALA A 5 0.96 -23.07 -28.22
CA ALA A 5 1.51 -21.89 -27.58
C ALA A 5 1.12 -21.97 -26.09
N GLY A 6 2.05 -22.42 -25.26
CA GLY A 6 1.91 -22.40 -23.82
C GLY A 6 1.70 -20.94 -23.38
N SER A 7 0.54 -20.63 -22.80
CA SER A 7 0.30 -19.38 -22.12
C SER A 7 1.34 -19.25 -21.01
N ILE A 8 2.27 -18.31 -21.15
CA ILE A 8 3.17 -17.92 -20.09
C ILE A 8 2.26 -17.32 -19.03
N SER A 9 2.00 -18.06 -17.94
CA SER A 9 1.31 -17.51 -16.79
C SER A 9 2.23 -16.40 -16.25
N GLU A 10 1.81 -15.14 -16.41
CA GLU A 10 2.53 -14.02 -15.82
C GLU A 10 2.72 -14.28 -14.33
N SER A 11 3.95 -14.10 -13.84
CA SER A 11 4.23 -14.16 -12.42
C SER A 11 3.29 -13.18 -11.69
N PRO A 12 2.65 -13.55 -10.57
CA PRO A 12 1.78 -12.63 -9.84
C PRO A 12 2.42 -11.27 -9.54
N ALA A 13 3.73 -11.23 -9.34
CA ALA A 13 4.50 -10.00 -9.14
C ALA A 13 4.68 -9.14 -10.42
N SER A 14 4.06 -9.51 -11.53
CA SER A 14 4.11 -8.78 -12.81
C SER A 14 2.75 -8.25 -13.25
N SER A 15 1.69 -8.34 -12.44
CA SER A 15 0.40 -7.74 -12.81
C SER A 15 0.55 -6.23 -13.05
N GLU A 16 -0.13 -5.72 -14.08
CA GLU A 16 -0.06 -4.30 -14.46
C GLU A 16 -0.43 -3.37 -13.29
N ALA A 17 -1.45 -3.75 -12.51
CA ALA A 17 -1.90 -3.00 -11.35
C ALA A 17 -0.82 -2.92 -10.27
N PHE A 18 -0.18 -4.05 -9.95
CA PHE A 18 0.91 -4.07 -8.98
C PHE A 18 2.14 -3.29 -9.46
N VAL A 19 2.55 -3.45 -10.71
CA VAL A 19 3.71 -2.75 -11.27
C VAL A 19 3.51 -1.23 -11.20
N ALA A 20 2.32 -0.75 -11.52
CA ALA A 20 1.99 0.68 -11.41
C ALA A 20 1.98 1.15 -9.95
N ALA A 21 1.38 0.38 -9.04
CA ALA A 21 1.35 0.68 -7.62
C ALA A 21 2.76 0.67 -7.00
N PHE A 22 3.59 -0.31 -7.36
CA PHE A 22 4.99 -0.36 -6.92
C PHE A 22 5.79 0.87 -7.38
N ARG A 23 5.60 1.30 -8.63
CA ARG A 23 6.24 2.53 -9.14
C ARG A 23 5.86 3.75 -8.30
N TRP A 24 4.59 3.89 -7.94
CA TRP A 24 4.15 4.94 -7.03
C TRP A 24 4.88 4.88 -5.68
N ILE A 25 4.90 3.70 -5.04
CA ILE A 25 5.56 3.51 -3.73
C ILE A 25 7.03 3.89 -3.80
N VAL A 26 7.76 3.39 -4.80
CA VAL A 26 9.19 3.68 -4.95
C VAL A 26 9.44 5.18 -5.09
N GLN A 27 8.64 5.89 -5.85
CA GLN A 27 8.75 7.35 -5.96
C GLN A 27 8.46 8.05 -4.63
N ALA A 28 7.45 7.59 -3.90
CA ALA A 28 7.05 8.15 -2.62
C ALA A 28 8.10 7.90 -1.50
N GLU A 29 8.84 6.78 -1.60
CA GLU A 29 9.91 6.40 -0.64
C GLU A 29 11.31 6.93 -1.04
N GLY A 30 11.43 7.73 -2.09
CA GLY A 30 12.71 8.34 -2.49
C GLY A 30 13.53 7.55 -3.52
N GLY A 31 12.96 6.52 -4.14
CA GLY A 31 13.59 5.79 -5.26
C GLY A 31 14.76 4.90 -4.85
N ASP A 32 15.78 4.80 -5.73
CA ASP A 32 17.01 4.01 -5.53
C ASP A 32 18.05 4.75 -4.64
N THR A 33 17.60 5.52 -3.68
CA THR A 33 18.51 6.21 -2.78
C THR A 33 18.92 5.30 -1.63
N LEU A 34 20.23 5.05 -1.51
CA LEU A 34 20.78 4.37 -0.34
C LEU A 34 20.93 5.40 0.78
N VAL A 35 20.16 5.22 1.86
CA VAL A 35 20.15 6.13 3.01
C VAL A 35 20.55 5.36 4.27
N THR A 36 21.39 5.99 5.09
CA THR A 36 21.69 5.51 6.43
C THR A 36 21.07 6.46 7.43
N ASP A 37 20.13 5.98 8.22
CA ASP A 37 19.50 6.74 9.30
C ASP A 37 19.58 5.99 10.64
N THR A 38 18.86 6.46 11.65
CA THR A 38 18.78 5.82 12.98
C THR A 38 18.16 4.42 12.93
N GLY A 39 17.49 4.04 11.85
CA GLY A 39 16.92 2.71 11.59
C GLY A 39 17.88 1.78 10.85
N GLY A 40 19.06 2.26 10.47
CA GLY A 40 20.07 1.52 9.70
C GLY A 40 20.02 1.85 8.19
N LEU A 41 20.58 0.93 7.40
CA LEU A 41 20.64 1.07 5.94
C LEU A 41 19.27 0.82 5.32
N THR A 42 18.85 1.71 4.41
CA THR A 42 17.60 1.64 3.66
C THR A 42 17.85 1.85 2.18
N ARG A 43 17.28 1.01 1.32
CA ARG A 43 17.29 1.14 -0.13
C ARG A 43 15.95 0.71 -0.70
N TRP A 44 15.44 1.40 -1.72
CA TRP A 44 14.12 1.16 -2.29
C TRP A 44 12.97 1.19 -1.26
N GLY A 45 13.14 1.93 -0.13
CA GLY A 45 12.20 1.90 0.98
C GLY A 45 12.30 0.67 1.90
N ILE A 46 13.15 -0.30 1.56
CA ILE A 46 13.40 -1.51 2.38
C ILE A 46 14.55 -1.23 3.35
N SER A 47 14.26 -1.29 4.65
CA SER A 47 15.28 -1.08 5.69
C SER A 47 15.83 -2.39 6.23
N ARG A 48 17.12 -2.41 6.59
CA ARG A 48 17.77 -3.56 7.25
C ARG A 48 17.08 -3.92 8.57
N ARG A 49 16.50 -2.94 9.25
CA ARG A 49 15.78 -3.18 10.50
C ARG A 49 14.51 -4.01 10.29
N ALA A 50 13.77 -3.74 9.22
CA ALA A 50 12.53 -4.47 8.89
C ALA A 50 12.83 -5.82 8.23
N HIS A 51 13.95 -5.92 7.50
CA HIS A 51 14.37 -7.10 6.75
C HIS A 51 15.83 -7.46 7.08
N PRO A 52 16.11 -8.02 8.28
CA PRO A 52 17.48 -8.27 8.75
C PRO A 52 18.25 -9.27 7.88
N ASP A 53 17.54 -10.16 7.19
CA ASP A 53 18.13 -11.21 6.34
C ASP A 53 18.35 -10.74 4.89
N VAL A 54 18.01 -9.49 4.57
CA VAL A 54 18.18 -8.91 3.22
C VAL A 54 19.47 -8.11 3.15
N ASP A 55 20.29 -8.37 2.13
CA ASP A 55 21.41 -7.50 1.78
C ASP A 55 20.90 -6.19 1.15
N VAL A 56 20.55 -5.23 2.02
CA VAL A 56 19.97 -3.95 1.62
C VAL A 56 20.95 -3.11 0.80
N GLU A 57 22.25 -3.27 1.01
CA GLU A 57 23.29 -2.51 0.31
C GLU A 57 23.32 -2.84 -1.19
N HIS A 58 23.14 -4.12 -1.54
CA HIS A 58 23.14 -4.59 -2.91
C HIS A 58 21.74 -4.94 -3.43
N LEU A 59 20.69 -4.47 -2.73
CA LEU A 59 19.30 -4.77 -3.08
C LEU A 59 18.95 -4.19 -4.45
N THR A 60 18.56 -5.07 -5.37
CA THR A 60 18.08 -4.68 -6.70
C THR A 60 16.62 -4.26 -6.66
N GLN A 61 16.17 -3.48 -7.65
CA GLN A 61 14.76 -3.10 -7.78
C GLN A 61 13.84 -4.32 -7.91
N GLU A 62 14.28 -5.37 -8.62
CA GLU A 62 13.51 -6.60 -8.77
C GLU A 62 13.32 -7.34 -7.45
N GLN A 63 14.35 -7.41 -6.63
CA GLN A 63 14.27 -8.00 -5.29
C GLN A 63 13.35 -7.17 -4.38
N ALA A 64 13.48 -5.84 -4.41
CA ALA A 64 12.60 -4.94 -3.68
C ALA A 64 11.14 -5.12 -4.13
N ARG A 65 10.88 -5.18 -5.45
CA ARG A 65 9.55 -5.43 -6.02
C ARG A 65 8.94 -6.71 -5.49
N ARG A 66 9.73 -7.78 -5.39
CA ARG A 66 9.26 -9.06 -4.85
C ARG A 66 8.89 -8.96 -3.36
N ILE A 67 9.72 -8.27 -2.56
CA ILE A 67 9.43 -8.01 -1.15
C ILE A 67 8.10 -7.24 -1.01
N TYR A 68 7.92 -6.16 -1.77
CA TYR A 68 6.67 -5.38 -1.73
C TYR A 68 5.45 -6.20 -2.15
N PHE A 69 5.61 -7.09 -3.14
CA PHE A 69 4.54 -7.98 -3.55
C PHE A 69 4.18 -8.97 -2.44
N ASP A 70 5.17 -9.67 -1.89
CA ASP A 70 4.95 -10.75 -0.93
C ASP A 70 4.45 -10.23 0.43
N ASP A 71 5.00 -9.10 0.91
CA ASP A 71 4.75 -8.59 2.26
C ASP A 71 3.53 -7.65 2.35
N TYR A 72 3.16 -7.00 1.23
CA TYR A 72 2.11 -5.98 1.26
C TYR A 72 1.00 -6.19 0.22
N TRP A 73 1.33 -6.45 -1.06
CA TRP A 73 0.33 -6.55 -2.12
C TRP A 73 -0.49 -7.83 -2.06
N ARG A 74 0.16 -8.95 -1.90
CA ARG A 74 -0.49 -10.26 -1.79
C ARG A 74 -1.38 -10.35 -0.55
N PRO A 75 -0.96 -9.93 0.67
CA PRO A 75 -1.81 -9.97 1.86
C PRO A 75 -3.09 -9.13 1.76
N ILE A 76 -3.06 -8.03 1.02
CA ILE A 76 -4.26 -7.21 0.76
C ILE A 76 -5.09 -7.71 -0.43
N SER A 77 -4.71 -8.81 -1.08
CA SER A 77 -5.35 -9.32 -2.31
C SER A 77 -5.46 -8.24 -3.40
N GLY A 78 -4.39 -7.46 -3.60
CA GLY A 78 -4.38 -6.25 -4.42
C GLY A 78 -4.93 -6.43 -5.84
N ASP A 79 -4.61 -7.56 -6.50
CA ASP A 79 -5.12 -7.88 -7.85
C ASP A 79 -6.63 -8.15 -7.88
N SER A 80 -7.24 -8.40 -6.73
CA SER A 80 -8.67 -8.67 -6.60
C SER A 80 -9.50 -7.44 -6.31
N LEU A 81 -8.88 -6.34 -5.88
CA LEU A 81 -9.54 -5.07 -5.58
C LEU A 81 -9.67 -4.19 -6.84
N PRO A 82 -10.63 -3.23 -6.89
CA PRO A 82 -10.63 -2.18 -7.90
C PRO A 82 -9.30 -1.43 -7.91
N LYS A 83 -8.70 -1.16 -9.08
CA LYS A 83 -7.32 -0.66 -9.24
C LYS A 83 -6.98 0.55 -8.34
N ALA A 84 -7.80 1.61 -8.37
CA ALA A 84 -7.58 2.80 -7.56
C ALA A 84 -7.63 2.51 -6.05
N LEU A 85 -8.54 1.64 -5.62
CA LEU A 85 -8.64 1.19 -4.23
C LEU A 85 -7.44 0.35 -3.83
N ALA A 86 -7.00 -0.57 -4.69
CA ALA A 86 -5.81 -1.40 -4.46
C ALA A 86 -4.56 -0.53 -4.21
N LEU A 87 -4.37 0.53 -5.01
CA LEU A 87 -3.29 1.49 -4.81
C LEU A 87 -3.37 2.16 -3.42
N VAL A 88 -4.55 2.62 -3.02
CA VAL A 88 -4.76 3.30 -1.72
C VAL A 88 -4.52 2.36 -0.54
N VAL A 89 -5.05 1.13 -0.62
CA VAL A 89 -4.86 0.11 0.42
C VAL A 89 -3.41 -0.36 0.49
N PHE A 90 -2.74 -0.50 -0.66
CA PHE A 90 -1.33 -0.86 -0.72
C PHE A 90 -0.42 0.21 -0.10
N ASP A 91 -0.61 1.49 -0.46
CA ASP A 91 0.15 2.58 0.16
C ASP A 91 -0.10 2.66 1.67
N ALA A 92 -1.33 2.40 2.13
CA ALA A 92 -1.63 2.28 3.55
C ALA A 92 -0.92 1.08 4.19
N ALA A 93 -0.89 -0.08 3.52
CA ALA A 93 -0.21 -1.28 4.02
C ALA A 93 1.29 -1.05 4.23
N VAL A 94 1.94 -0.37 3.29
CA VAL A 94 3.36 -0.01 3.40
C VAL A 94 3.62 0.95 4.57
N ASN A 95 2.75 1.94 4.80
CA ASN A 95 3.00 2.99 5.79
C ASN A 95 2.46 2.68 7.19
N GLN A 96 1.34 1.98 7.29
CA GLN A 96 0.60 1.75 8.54
C GLN A 96 0.55 0.27 8.91
N GLY A 97 1.09 -0.59 8.04
CA GLY A 97 1.02 -2.05 8.17
C GLY A 97 -0.26 -2.64 7.57
N VAL A 98 -0.15 -3.89 7.13
CA VAL A 98 -1.25 -4.63 6.47
C VAL A 98 -2.52 -4.68 7.33
N PRO A 99 -2.48 -5.06 8.63
CA PRO A 99 -3.72 -5.14 9.41
C PRO A 99 -4.46 -3.81 9.48
N GLN A 100 -3.74 -2.68 9.68
CA GLN A 100 -4.36 -1.37 9.76
C GLN A 100 -4.96 -0.94 8.41
N SER A 101 -4.27 -1.20 7.31
CA SER A 101 -4.79 -0.88 5.97
C SER A 101 -6.06 -1.64 5.64
N VAL A 102 -6.13 -2.93 6.03
CA VAL A 102 -7.33 -3.76 5.84
C VAL A 102 -8.46 -3.32 6.75
N ASN A 103 -8.17 -2.98 8.01
CA ASN A 103 -9.19 -2.43 8.92
C ASN A 103 -9.81 -1.13 8.37
N ILE A 104 -9.00 -0.25 7.76
CA ILE A 104 -9.51 0.96 7.09
C ILE A 104 -10.45 0.58 5.95
N LEU A 105 -10.04 -0.34 5.07
CA LEU A 105 -10.86 -0.83 3.97
C LEU A 105 -12.19 -1.40 4.46
N GLN A 106 -12.17 -2.31 5.42
CA GLN A 106 -13.36 -2.97 5.96
C GLN A 106 -14.29 -1.97 6.65
N THR A 107 -13.74 -1.01 7.39
CA THR A 107 -14.54 0.03 8.05
C THR A 107 -15.33 0.87 7.04
N VAL A 108 -14.75 1.25 5.91
CA VAL A 108 -15.46 2.04 4.89
C VAL A 108 -16.47 1.22 4.11
N LEU A 109 -16.26 -0.09 3.98
CA LEU A 109 -17.22 -0.99 3.34
C LEU A 109 -18.51 -1.18 4.14
N ARG A 110 -18.49 -1.05 5.49
CA ARG A 110 -19.64 -1.05 6.42
C ARG A 110 -20.50 -2.32 6.43
N ARG A 111 -20.21 -3.31 5.60
CA ARG A 111 -21.02 -4.53 5.40
C ARG A 111 -20.21 -5.82 5.54
N VAL A 112 -19.01 -5.69 6.09
CA VAL A 112 -18.08 -6.80 6.36
C VAL A 112 -17.54 -6.64 7.76
N ASP A 113 -17.10 -7.71 8.36
CA ASP A 113 -16.42 -7.67 9.64
C ASP A 113 -15.07 -6.99 9.52
N VAL A 114 -14.65 -6.25 10.55
CA VAL A 114 -13.34 -5.58 10.63
C VAL A 114 -12.38 -6.52 11.36
N ASP A 115 -11.88 -7.52 10.66
CA ASP A 115 -11.00 -8.58 11.18
C ASP A 115 -9.54 -8.47 10.73
N GLY A 116 -9.25 -7.48 9.85
CA GLY A 116 -7.90 -7.25 9.31
C GLY A 116 -7.47 -8.26 8.23
N VAL A 117 -8.39 -9.07 7.70
CA VAL A 117 -8.10 -10.08 6.67
C VAL A 117 -8.94 -9.82 5.42
N VAL A 118 -8.31 -9.73 4.24
CA VAL A 118 -9.03 -9.57 2.98
C VAL A 118 -9.51 -10.93 2.49
N GLY A 119 -10.72 -11.31 2.92
CA GLY A 119 -11.45 -12.49 2.46
C GLY A 119 -12.34 -12.19 1.25
N ARG A 120 -13.07 -13.22 0.80
CA ARG A 120 -13.99 -13.13 -0.34
C ARG A 120 -15.06 -12.06 -0.12
N GLU A 121 -15.62 -11.98 1.08
CA GLU A 121 -16.66 -11.01 1.43
C GLU A 121 -16.15 -9.57 1.28
N THR A 122 -14.92 -9.28 1.74
CA THR A 122 -14.27 -7.98 1.58
C THR A 122 -14.09 -7.63 0.11
N ILE A 123 -13.62 -8.60 -0.71
CA ILE A 123 -13.41 -8.40 -2.15
C ILE A 123 -14.74 -8.13 -2.87
N ASP A 124 -15.76 -8.95 -2.60
CA ASP A 124 -17.08 -8.82 -3.24
C ASP A 124 -17.76 -7.49 -2.85
N ALA A 125 -17.67 -7.08 -1.58
CA ALA A 125 -18.16 -5.79 -1.11
C ALA A 125 -17.43 -4.60 -1.75
N ALA A 126 -16.11 -4.68 -1.89
CA ALA A 126 -15.30 -3.63 -2.53
C ALA A 126 -15.64 -3.48 -4.02
N ARG A 127 -15.88 -4.60 -4.72
CA ARG A 127 -16.26 -4.60 -6.13
C ARG A 127 -17.68 -4.10 -6.37
N ALA A 128 -18.59 -4.38 -5.46
CA ALA A 128 -19.98 -3.97 -5.52
C ALA A 128 -20.21 -2.51 -5.11
N PHE A 129 -19.25 -1.88 -4.41
CA PHE A 129 -19.42 -0.51 -3.92
C PHE A 129 -19.39 0.51 -5.06
N LEU A 130 -20.45 1.31 -5.15
CA LEU A 130 -20.59 2.38 -6.16
C LEU A 130 -21.11 3.66 -5.50
N PRO A 131 -20.64 4.84 -5.93
CA PRO A 131 -19.54 5.03 -6.90
C PRO A 131 -18.17 4.72 -6.27
N ARG A 132 -17.25 4.14 -7.05
CA ARG A 132 -15.91 3.73 -6.56
C ARG A 132 -15.06 4.89 -6.04
N ALA A 133 -15.19 6.07 -6.64
CA ALA A 133 -14.50 7.28 -6.20
C ALA A 133 -14.85 7.65 -4.75
N GLU A 134 -16.10 7.42 -4.34
CA GLU A 134 -16.54 7.64 -2.96
C GLU A 134 -15.86 6.69 -1.99
N LEU A 135 -15.73 5.41 -2.34
CA LEU A 135 -15.03 4.43 -1.50
C LEU A 135 -13.55 4.81 -1.32
N VAL A 136 -12.89 5.22 -2.40
CA VAL A 136 -11.50 5.70 -2.35
C VAL A 136 -11.39 6.94 -1.45
N ALA A 137 -12.29 7.92 -1.61
CA ALA A 137 -12.29 9.14 -0.79
C ALA A 137 -12.48 8.84 0.70
N GLN A 138 -13.43 7.96 1.06
CA GLN A 138 -13.66 7.55 2.44
C GLN A 138 -12.46 6.83 3.04
N ALA A 139 -11.78 5.96 2.27
CA ALA A 139 -10.58 5.27 2.73
C ALA A 139 -9.43 6.26 3.01
N LEU A 140 -9.25 7.26 2.15
CA LEU A 140 -8.23 8.32 2.33
C LEU A 140 -8.57 9.22 3.53
N GLU A 141 -9.84 9.58 3.72
CA GLU A 141 -10.30 10.37 4.87
C GLU A 141 -10.05 9.62 6.18
N LEU A 142 -10.44 8.35 6.27
CA LEU A 142 -10.25 7.54 7.46
C LEU A 142 -8.76 7.37 7.79
N ARG A 143 -7.92 7.27 6.76
CA ARG A 143 -6.48 7.23 6.91
C ARG A 143 -5.92 8.55 7.48
N LEU A 144 -6.40 9.71 7.01
CA LEU A 144 -6.01 11.01 7.55
C LEU A 144 -6.41 11.16 9.03
N ARG A 145 -7.61 10.70 9.38
CA ARG A 145 -8.09 10.68 10.78
C ARG A 145 -7.17 9.81 11.63
N TRP A 146 -6.82 8.62 11.18
CA TRP A 146 -5.92 7.74 11.91
C TRP A 146 -4.56 8.39 12.21
N TYR A 147 -3.96 9.12 11.26
CA TYR A 147 -2.72 9.86 11.51
C TYR A 147 -2.91 10.96 12.55
N GLN A 148 -4.03 11.68 12.49
CA GLN A 148 -4.35 12.71 13.46
C GLN A 148 -4.52 12.11 14.87
N ASP A 149 -5.31 11.05 14.99
CA ASP A 149 -5.56 10.35 16.25
C ASP A 149 -4.28 9.78 16.85
N LEU A 150 -3.37 9.26 16.00
CA LEU A 150 -2.06 8.79 16.44
C LEU A 150 -1.24 9.89 17.09
N VAL A 151 -1.25 11.11 16.54
CA VAL A 151 -0.52 12.27 17.06
C VAL A 151 -1.19 12.82 18.31
N ASP A 152 -2.52 12.83 18.35
CA ASP A 152 -3.29 13.44 19.46
C ASP A 152 -3.52 12.49 20.63
N ARG A 153 -3.08 11.24 20.55
CA ARG A 153 -3.30 10.19 21.57
C ARG A 153 -2.81 10.60 22.96
N ASP A 154 -1.59 11.13 23.02
CA ASP A 154 -0.93 11.59 24.23
C ASP A 154 0.27 12.50 23.89
N GLU A 155 0.87 13.14 24.91
CA GLU A 155 2.02 14.03 24.71
C GLU A 155 3.25 13.31 24.14
N GLY A 156 3.49 12.05 24.50
CA GLY A 156 4.60 11.25 24.01
C GLY A 156 4.47 10.96 22.51
N THR A 157 3.29 10.56 22.05
CA THR A 157 3.01 10.35 20.63
C THR A 157 3.05 11.65 19.83
N ARG A 158 2.57 12.76 20.41
CA ARG A 158 2.67 14.09 19.80
C ARG A 158 4.12 14.53 19.63
N ALA A 159 4.95 14.38 20.65
CA ALA A 159 6.38 14.69 20.58
C ALA A 159 7.11 13.84 19.54
N LYS A 160 6.76 12.54 19.43
CA LYS A 160 7.38 11.58 18.52
C LYS A 160 6.95 11.76 17.08
N TYR A 161 5.66 11.94 16.82
CA TYR A 161 5.06 11.83 15.47
C TYR A 161 4.56 13.17 14.92
N GLY A 162 4.35 14.20 15.74
CA GLY A 162 3.76 15.48 15.31
C GLY A 162 4.49 16.12 14.14
N ARG A 163 5.84 16.05 14.12
CA ARG A 163 6.66 16.56 13.01
C ARG A 163 6.43 15.83 11.68
N HIS A 164 5.93 14.59 11.70
CA HIS A 164 5.68 13.79 10.50
C HIS A 164 4.28 13.99 9.91
N LEU A 165 3.36 14.52 10.69
CA LEU A 165 1.94 14.64 10.32
C LEU A 165 1.74 15.42 9.01
N HIS A 166 2.49 16.51 8.79
CA HIS A 166 2.42 17.25 7.55
C HIS A 166 2.84 16.40 6.34
N GLY A 167 3.95 15.68 6.45
CA GLY A 167 4.43 14.78 5.39
C GLY A 167 3.44 13.67 5.07
N TRP A 168 2.84 13.05 6.08
CA TRP A 168 1.81 12.02 5.91
C TRP A 168 0.57 12.55 5.20
N ARG A 169 0.09 13.75 5.60
CA ARG A 169 -1.04 14.41 4.92
C ARG A 169 -0.73 14.70 3.46
N MET A 170 0.46 15.24 3.17
CA MET A 170 0.87 15.53 1.80
C MET A 170 1.00 14.26 0.95
N ARG A 171 1.45 13.15 1.54
CA ARG A 171 1.46 11.84 0.86
C ARG A 171 0.04 11.41 0.49
N VAL A 172 -0.91 11.47 1.42
CA VAL A 172 -2.31 11.10 1.17
C VAL A 172 -2.95 11.98 0.09
N LEU A 173 -2.66 13.28 0.07
CA LEU A 173 -3.16 14.19 -0.96
C LEU A 173 -2.59 13.86 -2.34
N ARG A 174 -1.28 13.57 -2.45
CA ARG A 174 -0.67 13.13 -3.71
C ARG A 174 -1.25 11.79 -4.18
N LEU A 175 -1.45 10.86 -3.25
CA LEU A 175 -2.07 9.57 -3.53
C LEU A 175 -3.50 9.73 -4.06
N ALA A 176 -4.28 10.70 -3.53
CA ALA A 176 -5.63 10.99 -4.03
C ALA A 176 -5.63 11.44 -5.50
N LEU A 177 -4.66 12.28 -5.88
CA LEU A 177 -4.50 12.72 -7.27
C LEU A 177 -4.13 11.55 -8.19
N GLU A 178 -3.20 10.70 -7.77
CA GLU A 178 -2.80 9.50 -8.51
C GLU A 178 -3.97 8.53 -8.69
N ALA A 179 -4.64 8.18 -7.59
CA ALA A 179 -5.78 7.27 -7.60
C ALA A 179 -6.95 7.80 -8.47
N GLY A 180 -7.15 9.12 -8.54
CA GLY A 180 -8.12 9.75 -9.43
C GLY A 180 -7.85 9.47 -10.90
N GLY A 181 -6.59 9.43 -11.32
CA GLY A 181 -6.19 9.04 -12.67
C GLY A 181 -6.47 7.57 -13.02
N TRP A 182 -6.52 6.69 -12.02
CA TRP A 182 -6.75 5.24 -12.21
C TRP A 182 -8.25 4.88 -12.28
N GLY A 183 -9.13 5.77 -11.86
CA GLY A 183 -10.58 5.57 -11.86
C GLY A 183 -11.27 5.87 -13.19
N SER A 184 -10.55 6.45 -14.14
CA SER A 184 -11.07 6.92 -15.44
C SER A 184 -10.84 5.92 -16.58
N ALA A 185 -10.30 4.73 -16.31
CA ALA A 185 -10.00 3.69 -17.29
C ALA A 185 -10.91 2.47 -17.10
#